data_a2e4de4ce7fa30ac585f009de69b904b
#
_entry.id   a2e4de4ce7fa30ac585f009de69b904b
#
_cell.length_a   1.000
_cell.length_b   1.000
_cell.length_c   1.000
_cell.angle_alpha   90.00
_cell.angle_beta   90.00
_cell.angle_gamma   90.00
#
_symmetry.space_group_name_H-M   'P 1'
#
loop_
_entity.id
_entity.type
_entity.pdbx_description
1 polymer ?
#
loop_
_entity_poly.entity_id
_entity_poly.type
_entity_poly.pdbx_seq_one_letter_code
_entity_poly.pdbx_strand_id
1 'polypeptide(L)'
;WQTSTEVAGVCHVLAQHYTRLKPDQATLAGLVHLIGVLPILRYVEDQDIQISSIMLDNVIDELHPRLGAAILKKWDFPKELQNVPLEYARFQREVPAADFADTVMVANLQLVAGSAHPWTEMDWHTVTAFGRLGIDPNTNMNEEEDLNAQMEAAMALLK
;
A
#
# COMPACT_ATOMS: atom_id res chain seq x y z
N TRP A 1 4.54 -4.09 -10.57
CA TRP A 1 5.44 -4.76 -9.63
C TRP A 1 6.40 -3.80 -8.93
N GLN A 2 7.01 -2.89 -9.67
CA GLN A 2 7.95 -1.92 -9.09
C GLN A 2 7.31 -1.09 -7.97
N THR A 3 6.13 -0.54 -8.18
CA THR A 3 5.39 0.21 -7.15
C THR A 3 5.15 -0.64 -5.90
N SER A 4 4.71 -1.89 -6.07
CA SER A 4 4.49 -2.79 -4.95
C SER A 4 5.78 -3.12 -4.20
N THR A 5 6.90 -3.25 -4.91
CA THR A 5 8.22 -3.47 -4.30
C THR A 5 8.65 -2.27 -3.47
N GLU A 6 8.46 -1.06 -3.97
CA GLU A 6 8.77 0.17 -3.24
C GLU A 6 7.90 0.32 -1.99
N VAL A 7 6.59 0.09 -2.13
CA VAL A 7 5.66 0.08 -0.99
C VAL A 7 6.07 -0.95 0.05
N ALA A 8 6.44 -2.15 -0.39
CA ALA A 8 6.88 -3.22 0.50
C ALA A 8 8.12 -2.83 1.32
N GLY A 9 9.10 -2.19 0.69
CA GLY A 9 10.29 -1.69 1.37
C GLY A 9 9.96 -0.65 2.45
N VAL A 10 9.09 0.29 2.12
CA VAL A 10 8.63 1.30 3.10
C VAL A 10 7.82 0.65 4.23
N CYS A 11 6.95 -0.31 3.91
CA CYS A 11 6.19 -1.05 4.92
C CYS A 11 7.09 -1.77 5.91
N HIS A 12 8.19 -2.36 5.45
CA HIS A 12 9.16 -3.04 6.31
C HIS A 12 9.73 -2.06 7.36
N VAL A 13 10.19 -0.90 6.89
CA VAL A 13 10.76 0.14 7.76
C VAL A 13 9.72 0.69 8.73
N LEU A 14 8.51 0.99 8.26
CA LEU A 14 7.43 1.50 9.10
C LEU A 14 7.06 0.49 10.19
N ALA A 15 6.93 -0.78 9.85
CA ALA A 15 6.59 -1.81 10.82
C ALA A 15 7.69 -1.96 11.88
N GLN A 16 8.96 -1.91 11.47
CA GLN A 16 10.09 -2.08 12.36
C GLN A 16 10.26 -0.93 13.35
N HIS A 17 10.04 0.33 12.91
CA HIS A 17 10.35 1.51 13.69
C HIS A 17 9.14 2.13 14.41
N TYR A 18 7.94 1.94 13.90
CA TYR A 18 6.75 2.68 14.37
C TYR A 18 5.63 1.77 14.87
N THR A 19 5.78 0.44 14.75
CA THR A 19 4.73 -0.51 15.16
C THR A 19 5.33 -1.71 15.89
N ARG A 20 4.43 -2.55 16.43
CA ARG A 20 4.79 -3.87 16.98
C ARG A 20 4.53 -5.01 15.98
N LEU A 21 4.13 -4.66 14.76
CA LEU A 21 3.87 -5.63 13.70
C LEU A 21 5.16 -6.26 13.20
N LYS A 22 5.06 -7.48 12.68
CA LYS A 22 6.20 -8.18 12.10
C LYS A 22 6.61 -7.53 10.78
N PRO A 23 7.85 -7.03 10.64
CA PRO A 23 8.28 -6.34 9.41
C PRO A 23 8.17 -7.21 8.16
N ASP A 24 8.43 -8.51 8.25
CA ASP A 24 8.34 -9.43 7.10
C ASP A 24 6.91 -9.54 6.59
N GLN A 25 5.92 -9.57 7.48
CA GLN A 25 4.51 -9.59 7.09
C GLN A 25 4.05 -8.25 6.53
N ALA A 26 4.55 -7.14 7.06
CA ALA A 26 4.29 -5.82 6.50
C ALA A 26 4.86 -5.69 5.08
N THR A 27 6.05 -6.23 4.84
CA THR A 27 6.65 -6.32 3.50
C THR A 27 5.72 -7.08 2.56
N LEU A 28 5.23 -8.24 2.98
CA LEU A 28 4.30 -9.05 2.20
C LEU A 28 3.00 -8.29 1.92
N ALA A 29 2.45 -7.58 2.91
CA ALA A 29 1.27 -6.74 2.73
C ALA A 29 1.47 -5.71 1.61
N GLY A 30 2.62 -5.04 1.60
CA GLY A 30 2.98 -4.11 0.54
C GLY A 30 3.07 -4.76 -0.83
N LEU A 31 3.65 -5.96 -0.92
CA LEU A 31 3.76 -6.69 -2.18
C LEU A 31 2.42 -7.10 -2.76
N VAL A 32 1.46 -7.47 -1.93
CA VAL A 32 0.18 -8.04 -2.39
C VAL A 32 -0.99 -7.07 -2.39
N HIS A 33 -0.81 -5.81 -1.95
CA HIS A 33 -1.94 -4.89 -1.84
C HIS A 33 -2.62 -4.58 -3.18
N LEU A 34 -1.89 -4.68 -4.29
CA LEU A 34 -2.41 -4.46 -5.65
C LEU A 34 -2.60 -5.76 -6.44
N ILE A 35 -2.60 -6.92 -5.78
CA ILE A 35 -2.65 -8.20 -6.50
C ILE A 35 -3.92 -8.36 -7.33
N GLY A 36 -5.01 -7.72 -6.94
CA GLY A 36 -6.27 -7.74 -7.70
C GLY A 36 -6.22 -7.00 -9.03
N VAL A 37 -5.19 -6.18 -9.27
CA VAL A 37 -5.01 -5.47 -10.55
C VAL A 37 -4.65 -6.45 -11.67
N LEU A 38 -3.84 -7.46 -11.38
CA LEU A 38 -3.35 -8.40 -12.39
C LEU A 38 -4.46 -9.15 -13.15
N PRO A 39 -5.47 -9.75 -12.50
CA PRO A 39 -6.53 -10.42 -13.24
C PRO A 39 -7.37 -9.47 -14.08
N ILE A 40 -7.52 -8.21 -13.67
CA ILE A 40 -8.25 -7.21 -14.47
C ILE A 40 -7.50 -6.93 -15.77
N LEU A 41 -6.21 -6.64 -15.67
CA LEU A 41 -5.37 -6.37 -16.85
C LEU A 41 -5.31 -7.59 -17.77
N ARG A 42 -5.20 -8.78 -17.22
CA ARG A 42 -5.18 -10.03 -17.98
C ARG A 42 -6.49 -10.24 -18.72
N TYR A 43 -7.61 -10.00 -18.05
CA TYR A 43 -8.94 -10.14 -18.67
C TYR A 43 -9.13 -9.17 -19.84
N VAL A 44 -8.74 -7.90 -19.65
CA VAL A 44 -8.83 -6.87 -20.68
C VAL A 44 -7.98 -7.25 -21.91
N GLU A 45 -6.77 -7.77 -21.67
CA GLU A 45 -5.87 -8.22 -22.74
C GLU A 45 -6.42 -9.45 -23.46
N ASP A 46 -6.83 -10.49 -22.73
CA ASP A 46 -7.31 -11.75 -23.29
C ASP A 46 -8.60 -11.59 -24.09
N GLN A 47 -9.47 -10.66 -23.69
CA GLN A 47 -10.74 -10.37 -24.37
C GLN A 47 -10.62 -9.27 -25.43
N ASP A 48 -9.42 -8.72 -25.63
CA ASP A 48 -9.16 -7.62 -26.58
C ASP A 48 -10.16 -6.45 -26.40
N ILE A 49 -10.39 -6.06 -25.14
CA ILE A 49 -11.34 -4.99 -24.80
C ILE A 49 -10.71 -3.64 -25.13
N GLN A 50 -11.41 -2.86 -25.97
CA GLN A 50 -11.02 -1.50 -26.31
C GLN A 50 -11.58 -0.56 -25.24
N ILE A 51 -10.71 -0.07 -24.35
CA ILE A 51 -11.09 0.80 -23.24
C ILE A 51 -10.04 1.91 -23.09
N SER A 52 -10.48 3.13 -22.80
CA SER A 52 -9.57 4.23 -22.54
C SER A 52 -8.80 4.01 -21.23
N SER A 53 -7.62 4.61 -21.12
CA SER A 53 -6.81 4.50 -19.90
C SER A 53 -7.54 5.06 -18.67
N ILE A 54 -8.32 6.13 -18.83
CA ILE A 54 -9.11 6.73 -17.73
C ILE A 54 -10.20 5.77 -17.25
N MET A 55 -10.93 5.16 -18.17
CA MET A 55 -11.97 4.17 -17.82
C MET A 55 -11.37 2.92 -17.19
N LEU A 56 -10.22 2.46 -17.71
CA LEU A 56 -9.53 1.30 -17.16
C LEU A 56 -9.08 1.57 -15.73
N ASP A 57 -8.51 2.75 -15.45
CA ASP A 57 -8.11 3.13 -14.09
C ASP A 57 -9.29 3.16 -13.14
N ASN A 58 -10.45 3.66 -13.57
CA ASN A 58 -11.67 3.66 -12.76
C ASN A 58 -12.15 2.24 -12.45
N VAL A 59 -12.11 1.34 -13.42
CA VAL A 59 -12.48 -0.06 -13.24
C VAL A 59 -11.52 -0.75 -12.26
N ILE A 60 -10.23 -0.50 -12.42
CA ILE A 60 -9.20 -1.04 -11.52
C ILE A 60 -9.44 -0.57 -10.09
N ASP A 61 -9.63 0.73 -9.89
CA ASP A 61 -9.83 1.31 -8.56
C ASP A 61 -11.08 0.74 -7.87
N GLU A 62 -12.13 0.45 -8.62
CA GLU A 62 -13.36 -0.10 -8.09
C GLU A 62 -13.28 -1.60 -7.78
N LEU A 63 -12.64 -2.37 -8.65
CA LEU A 63 -12.68 -3.83 -8.60
C LEU A 63 -11.48 -4.48 -7.90
N HIS A 64 -10.28 -3.89 -7.99
CA HIS A 64 -9.07 -4.56 -7.49
C HIS A 64 -9.12 -4.85 -5.98
N PRO A 65 -9.70 -3.99 -5.10
CA PRO A 65 -9.73 -4.31 -3.67
C PRO A 65 -10.46 -5.61 -3.36
N ARG A 66 -11.63 -5.80 -3.97
CA ARG A 66 -12.44 -7.01 -3.79
C ARG A 66 -11.76 -8.25 -4.38
N LEU A 67 -11.20 -8.12 -5.58
CA LEU A 67 -10.47 -9.20 -6.22
C LEU A 67 -9.23 -9.57 -5.42
N GLY A 68 -8.48 -8.58 -4.96
CA GLY A 68 -7.29 -8.81 -4.13
C GLY A 68 -7.63 -9.55 -2.84
N ALA A 69 -8.65 -9.10 -2.13
CA ALA A 69 -9.10 -9.77 -0.91
C ALA A 69 -9.54 -11.21 -1.18
N ALA A 70 -10.27 -11.45 -2.29
CA ALA A 70 -10.72 -12.79 -2.67
C ALA A 70 -9.55 -13.72 -3.01
N ILE A 71 -8.53 -13.21 -3.71
CA ILE A 71 -7.32 -13.97 -4.04
C ILE A 71 -6.56 -14.37 -2.77
N LEU A 72 -6.34 -13.41 -1.86
CA LEU A 72 -5.61 -13.66 -0.63
C LEU A 72 -6.36 -14.65 0.27
N LYS A 73 -7.69 -14.56 0.31
CA LYS A 73 -8.52 -15.53 1.04
C LYS A 73 -8.40 -16.93 0.43
N LYS A 74 -8.44 -17.04 -0.89
CA LYS A 74 -8.31 -18.33 -1.59
C LYS A 74 -6.94 -18.95 -1.37
N TRP A 75 -5.88 -18.14 -1.25
CA TRP A 75 -4.52 -18.58 -0.99
C TRP A 75 -4.23 -18.78 0.50
N ASP A 76 -5.25 -18.66 1.35
CA ASP A 76 -5.16 -18.95 2.78
C ASP A 76 -4.20 -18.02 3.54
N PHE A 77 -4.14 -16.76 3.12
CA PHE A 77 -3.35 -15.76 3.83
C PHE A 77 -3.99 -15.42 5.18
N PRO A 78 -3.20 -14.96 6.18
CA PRO A 78 -3.77 -14.47 7.44
C PRO A 78 -4.81 -13.37 7.21
N LYS A 79 -5.84 -13.32 8.06
CA LYS A 79 -6.93 -12.35 7.92
C LYS A 79 -6.45 -10.91 7.89
N GLU A 80 -5.43 -10.59 8.68
CA GLU A 80 -4.82 -9.26 8.73
C GLU A 80 -4.28 -8.83 7.37
N LEU A 81 -3.80 -9.78 6.57
CA LEU A 81 -3.32 -9.51 5.21
C LEU A 81 -4.45 -9.53 4.19
N GLN A 82 -5.47 -10.36 4.38
CA GLN A 82 -6.62 -10.43 3.46
C GLN A 82 -7.36 -9.11 3.35
N ASN A 83 -7.39 -8.32 4.42
CA ASN A 83 -8.12 -7.05 4.45
C ASN A 83 -7.33 -5.88 3.86
N VAL A 84 -6.03 -6.03 3.65
CA VAL A 84 -5.17 -4.94 3.17
C VAL A 84 -5.67 -4.33 1.85
N PRO A 85 -5.99 -5.11 0.80
CA PRO A 85 -6.48 -4.52 -0.44
C PRO A 85 -7.76 -3.69 -0.28
N LEU A 86 -8.62 -4.05 0.68
CA LEU A 86 -9.87 -3.33 0.93
C LEU A 86 -9.68 -2.07 1.76
N GLU A 87 -8.67 -2.02 2.62
CA GLU A 87 -8.56 -1.02 3.69
C GLU A 87 -7.45 0.02 3.46
N TYR A 88 -6.45 -0.28 2.64
CA TYR A 88 -5.25 0.57 2.54
C TYR A 88 -5.51 1.97 1.97
N ALA A 89 -6.62 2.20 1.29
CA ALA A 89 -7.00 3.49 0.74
C ALA A 89 -8.18 4.15 1.48
N ARG A 90 -8.62 3.57 2.58
CA ARG A 90 -9.65 4.16 3.44
C ARG A 90 -8.99 5.05 4.48
N PHE A 91 -8.67 6.27 4.09
CA PHE A 91 -7.82 7.18 4.86
C PHE A 91 -8.39 7.60 6.21
N GLN A 92 -9.71 7.56 6.37
CA GLN A 92 -10.38 7.96 7.61
C GLN A 92 -10.92 6.77 8.41
N ARG A 93 -10.40 5.58 8.16
CA ARG A 93 -10.79 4.38 8.88
C ARG A 93 -10.46 4.49 10.36
N GLU A 94 -11.29 3.88 11.20
CA GLU A 94 -11.07 3.84 12.64
C GLU A 94 -10.84 2.40 13.08
N VAL A 95 -9.66 2.14 13.62
CA VAL A 95 -9.28 0.85 14.20
C VAL A 95 -8.53 1.11 15.51
N PRO A 96 -8.57 0.17 16.47
CA PRO A 96 -8.00 0.41 17.80
C PRO A 96 -6.48 0.52 17.85
N ALA A 97 -5.79 -0.09 16.88
CA ALA A 97 -4.33 -0.10 16.84
C ALA A 97 -3.83 -0.15 15.39
N ALA A 98 -2.59 0.25 15.16
CA ALA A 98 -1.97 0.17 13.85
C ALA A 98 -1.95 -1.27 13.34
N ASP A 99 -2.28 -1.46 12.08
CA ASP A 99 -2.29 -2.75 11.39
C ASP A 99 -1.55 -2.68 10.06
N PHE A 100 -1.53 -3.79 9.32
CA PHE A 100 -0.82 -3.85 8.03
C PHE A 100 -1.42 -2.90 6.98
N ALA A 101 -2.74 -2.69 7.00
CA ALA A 101 -3.38 -1.73 6.09
C ALA A 101 -2.89 -0.30 6.37
N ASP A 102 -2.68 0.05 7.63
CA ASP A 102 -2.11 1.36 8.00
C ASP A 102 -0.68 1.52 7.48
N THR A 103 0.17 0.51 7.59
CA THR A 103 1.53 0.58 7.05
C THR A 103 1.54 0.75 5.54
N VAL A 104 0.68 0.03 4.82
CA VAL A 104 0.55 0.15 3.37
C VAL A 104 0.01 1.54 2.99
N MET A 105 -0.97 2.04 3.72
CA MET A 105 -1.55 3.37 3.50
C MET A 105 -0.49 4.46 3.62
N VAL A 106 0.24 4.51 4.73
CA VAL A 106 1.28 5.51 4.96
C VAL A 106 2.42 5.35 3.96
N ALA A 107 2.82 4.12 3.64
CA ALA A 107 3.86 3.85 2.64
C ALA A 107 3.48 4.42 1.27
N ASN A 108 2.24 4.21 0.83
CA ASN A 108 1.76 4.79 -0.44
C ASN A 108 1.79 6.32 -0.42
N LEU A 109 1.34 6.94 0.67
CA LEU A 109 1.34 8.40 0.79
C LEU A 109 2.77 8.97 0.79
N GLN A 110 3.70 8.33 1.49
CA GLN A 110 5.09 8.76 1.50
C GLN A 110 5.74 8.67 0.11
N LEU A 111 5.41 7.63 -0.66
CA LEU A 111 5.96 7.47 -2.00
C LEU A 111 5.39 8.46 -3.01
N VAL A 112 4.16 8.95 -2.82
CA VAL A 112 3.58 9.97 -3.70
C VAL A 112 3.89 11.39 -3.24
N ALA A 113 4.49 11.57 -2.08
CA ALA A 113 4.84 12.90 -1.56
C ALA A 113 5.73 13.67 -2.55
N GLY A 114 5.38 14.93 -2.80
CA GLY A 114 6.09 15.77 -3.75
C GLY A 114 5.78 15.49 -5.21
N SER A 115 4.91 14.54 -5.53
CA SER A 115 4.48 14.24 -6.89
C SER A 115 3.18 14.97 -7.25
N ALA A 116 2.69 14.78 -8.48
CA ALA A 116 1.41 15.30 -8.93
C ALA A 116 0.23 14.35 -8.68
N HIS A 117 0.42 13.29 -7.89
CA HIS A 117 -0.64 12.33 -7.57
C HIS A 117 -1.79 13.01 -6.81
N PRO A 118 -3.08 12.68 -7.12
CA PRO A 118 -4.23 13.31 -6.45
C PRO A 118 -4.21 13.22 -4.92
N TRP A 119 -3.61 12.17 -4.35
CA TRP A 119 -3.50 12.03 -2.89
C TRP A 119 -2.65 13.11 -2.23
N THR A 120 -1.78 13.80 -2.96
CA THR A 120 -0.98 14.92 -2.43
C THR A 120 -1.82 16.17 -2.16
N GLU A 121 -2.98 16.31 -2.80
CA GLU A 121 -3.91 17.42 -2.61
C GLU A 121 -4.78 17.23 -1.36
N MET A 122 -4.82 16.04 -0.80
CA MET A 122 -5.58 15.71 0.41
C MET A 122 -4.87 16.25 1.66
N ASP A 123 -5.64 16.67 2.65
CA ASP A 123 -5.09 17.03 3.96
C ASP A 123 -4.71 15.77 4.72
N TRP A 124 -3.42 15.48 4.82
CA TRP A 124 -2.92 14.28 5.47
C TRP A 124 -3.14 14.28 6.99
N HIS A 125 -3.45 15.41 7.60
CA HIS A 125 -3.83 15.46 9.01
C HIS A 125 -5.18 14.76 9.27
N THR A 126 -5.99 14.55 8.24
CA THR A 126 -7.24 13.80 8.33
C THR A 126 -7.03 12.28 8.16
N VAL A 127 -5.84 11.85 7.76
CA VAL A 127 -5.51 10.43 7.60
C VAL A 127 -5.19 9.83 8.97
N THR A 128 -6.06 8.96 9.45
CA THR A 128 -6.00 8.44 10.82
C THR A 128 -4.81 7.52 11.09
N ALA A 129 -4.28 6.88 10.04
CA ALA A 129 -3.14 5.97 10.16
C ALA A 129 -1.88 6.65 10.70
N PHE A 130 -1.63 7.90 10.37
CA PHE A 130 -0.47 8.64 10.90
C PHE A 130 -0.50 8.72 12.43
N GLY A 131 -1.67 8.99 13.00
CA GLY A 131 -1.85 9.03 14.46
C GLY A 131 -1.61 7.68 15.11
N ARG A 132 -2.08 6.60 14.49
CA ARG A 132 -1.88 5.24 15.02
C ARG A 132 -0.41 4.80 14.96
N LEU A 133 0.33 5.25 13.94
CA LEU A 133 1.76 4.97 13.81
C LEU A 133 2.62 5.93 14.62
N GLY A 134 2.05 7.04 15.10
CA GLY A 134 2.79 8.07 15.81
C GLY A 134 3.72 8.89 14.91
N ILE A 135 3.37 9.03 13.64
CA ILE A 135 4.16 9.75 12.64
C ILE A 135 3.49 11.10 12.35
N ASP A 136 4.29 12.18 12.32
CA ASP A 136 3.81 13.48 11.85
C ASP A 136 3.58 13.40 10.33
N PRO A 137 2.37 13.75 9.83
CA PRO A 137 2.11 13.75 8.39
C PRO A 137 3.04 14.64 7.56
N ASN A 138 3.64 15.65 8.18
CA ASN A 138 4.60 16.55 7.52
C ASN A 138 6.02 15.98 7.48
N THR A 139 6.29 14.87 8.16
CA THR A 139 7.61 14.25 8.15
C THR A 139 7.89 13.66 6.77
N ASN A 140 9.01 14.06 6.18
CA ASN A 140 9.50 13.46 4.95
C ASN A 140 10.52 12.38 5.29
N MET A 141 10.10 11.12 5.23
CA MET A 141 10.97 9.98 5.54
C MET A 141 12.18 9.90 4.61
N ASN A 142 12.08 10.46 3.41
CA ASN A 142 13.18 10.48 2.47
C ASN A 142 14.31 11.44 2.88
N GLU A 143 14.06 12.34 3.83
CA GLU A 143 15.05 13.26 4.37
C GLU A 143 15.83 12.70 5.56
N GLU A 144 15.38 11.59 6.14
CA GLU A 144 16.08 10.88 7.19
C GLU A 144 17.04 9.84 6.57
N GLU A 145 18.34 10.16 6.55
CA GLU A 145 19.36 9.31 5.89
C GLU A 145 19.31 7.85 6.36
N ASP A 146 19.15 7.61 7.67
CA ASP A 146 19.13 6.27 8.23
C ASP A 146 17.92 5.45 7.74
N LEU A 147 16.74 6.07 7.69
CA LEU A 147 15.52 5.42 7.20
C LEU A 147 15.61 5.15 5.70
N ASN A 148 16.14 6.09 4.96
CA ASN A 148 16.32 5.94 3.52
C ASN A 148 17.27 4.77 3.19
N ALA A 149 18.40 4.67 3.90
CA ALA A 149 19.33 3.56 3.73
C ALA A 149 18.68 2.20 4.05
N GLN A 150 17.84 2.14 5.09
CA GLN A 150 17.11 0.93 5.46
C GLN A 150 16.04 0.56 4.42
N MET A 151 15.34 1.55 3.87
CA MET A 151 14.38 1.35 2.80
C MET A 151 15.06 0.78 1.55
N GLU A 152 16.19 1.35 1.15
CA GLU A 152 16.98 0.85 0.01
C GLU A 152 17.44 -0.58 0.23
N ALA A 153 17.93 -0.90 1.43
CA ALA A 153 18.36 -2.24 1.78
C ALA A 153 17.19 -3.24 1.72
N ALA A 154 16.00 -2.86 2.23
CA ALA A 154 14.81 -3.70 2.19
C ALA A 154 14.34 -3.94 0.75
N MET A 155 14.35 -2.90 -0.09
CA MET A 155 13.98 -3.02 -1.51
C MET A 155 14.97 -3.89 -2.28
N ALA A 156 16.26 -3.81 -1.96
CA ALA A 156 17.30 -4.62 -2.61
C ALA A 156 17.08 -6.12 -2.39
N LEU A 157 16.53 -6.52 -1.24
CA LEU A 157 16.21 -7.92 -0.94
C LEU A 157 15.05 -8.45 -1.79
N LEU A 158 14.26 -7.57 -2.39
CA LEU A 158 13.07 -7.93 -3.18
C LEU A 158 13.33 -7.94 -4.69
N LYS A 159 14.52 -7.58 -5.12
CA LYS A 159 14.88 -7.54 -6.54
C LYS A 159 15.37 -8.89 -7.05
#